data_c2f821b824b55144e4fa7a37864018bd
#
_entry.id   c2f821b824b55144e4fa7a37864018bd
#
_cell.length_a   1.000
_cell.length_b   1.000
_cell.length_c   1.000
_cell.angle_alpha   90.00
_cell.angle_beta   90.00
_cell.angle_gamma   90.00
#
_symmetry.space_group_name_H-M   'P 1'
#
loop_
_entity.id
_entity.type
_entity.pdbx_description
1 polymer ?
#
loop_
_entity_poly.entity_id
_entity_poly.type
_entity_poly.pdbx_seq_one_letter_code
_entity_poly.pdbx_strand_id
1 'polypeptide(L)'
;GPGIIHHIWITTDNKTSEGDCFVLRDLVLRMYWDGEENPSVEAPLGDFFCCGFGKECYINSSLITVVPSRGLNSYIQMPFKKKAVITLENQHANAIPAFFYQIDYNLYNYLPEETEYFHASWRREALTELGKDYVIADGIKGSGHYIGTYIALSTLQRYWWGEGEVKFYIDGDEQYPTICGTGMEDYFGGSWSFAKHENGKTIEQTYTTPFLGYPYYSRHDDLVNNLYHNDDCPPMRGFYRWHVMDPVFFDEELKVTVQQIGVGHKGLFERQDDLSSVAYWYQKEPHNVFSKLPEKEKRWPR
;
A
#
# COMPACT_ATOMS: atom_id res chain seq x y z
N GLY A 1 20.34 -21.76 1.43
CA GLY A 1 19.75 -21.48 0.20
C GLY A 1 19.71 -21.67 -0.83
N PRO A 2 19.41 -21.69 -2.13
CA PRO A 2 18.33 -20.81 -2.58
C PRO A 2 16.94 -21.29 -2.17
N GLY A 3 16.00 -20.38 -2.13
CA GLY A 3 14.62 -20.68 -1.75
C GLY A 3 13.62 -19.65 -2.23
N ILE A 4 12.33 -19.96 -2.05
CA ILE A 4 11.21 -19.04 -2.31
C ILE A 4 10.26 -19.12 -1.13
N ILE A 5 9.96 -17.98 -0.52
CA ILE A 5 8.85 -17.85 0.43
C ILE A 5 7.56 -17.78 -0.39
N HIS A 6 6.59 -18.60 -0.02
CA HIS A 6 5.31 -18.69 -0.75
C HIS A 6 4.14 -18.12 0.02
N HIS A 7 4.23 -18.13 1.35
CA HIS A 7 3.15 -17.64 2.21
C HIS A 7 3.73 -17.08 3.50
N ILE A 8 3.18 -15.96 3.92
CA ILE A 8 3.40 -15.37 5.24
C ILE A 8 2.04 -15.16 5.87
N TRP A 9 1.83 -15.76 7.04
CA TRP A 9 0.70 -15.48 7.92
C TRP A 9 1.20 -14.77 9.17
N ILE A 10 0.53 -13.68 9.54
CA ILE A 10 0.84 -12.89 10.73
C ILE A 10 -0.46 -12.54 11.45
N THR A 11 -0.43 -12.56 12.77
CA THR A 11 -1.43 -11.89 13.61
C THR A 11 -0.77 -11.24 14.82
N THR A 12 -1.34 -10.15 15.29
CA THR A 12 -0.84 -9.41 16.44
C THR A 12 -1.98 -8.82 17.26
N ASP A 13 -1.77 -8.62 18.53
CA ASP A 13 -2.69 -7.80 19.32
C ASP A 13 -2.52 -6.33 18.89
N ASN A 14 -3.63 -5.67 18.60
CA ASN A 14 -3.69 -4.24 18.30
C ASN A 14 -4.31 -3.44 19.46
N LYS A 15 -4.57 -4.08 20.59
CA LYS A 15 -5.07 -3.42 21.79
C LYS A 15 -3.92 -3.23 22.76
N THR A 16 -3.58 -2.01 23.04
CA THR A 16 -2.69 -1.66 24.13
C THR A 16 -3.50 -1.12 25.32
N SER A 17 -2.96 -1.26 26.52
CA SER A 17 -3.66 -0.87 27.75
C SER A 17 -3.87 0.63 27.90
N GLU A 18 -3.22 1.45 27.10
CA GLU A 18 -3.25 2.90 27.17
C GLU A 18 -3.35 3.51 25.78
N GLY A 19 -4.53 3.94 25.41
CA GLY A 19 -4.86 5.01 24.46
C GLY A 19 -4.28 5.03 23.04
N ASP A 20 -3.17 4.39 22.77
CA ASP A 20 -2.48 4.41 21.48
C ASP A 20 -2.94 3.25 20.59
N CYS A 21 -3.59 3.56 19.50
CA CYS A 21 -4.31 2.58 18.68
C CYS A 21 -3.60 2.19 17.37
N PHE A 22 -2.48 2.81 17.04
CA PHE A 22 -1.88 2.63 15.73
C PHE A 22 -0.80 1.55 15.69
N VAL A 23 -0.98 0.46 16.46
CA VAL A 23 -0.04 -0.68 16.50
C VAL A 23 0.37 -1.14 15.11
N LEU A 24 -0.58 -1.28 14.19
CA LEU A 24 -0.29 -1.71 12.82
C LEU A 24 0.51 -0.68 11.99
N ARG A 25 0.58 0.60 12.42
CA ARG A 25 1.45 1.64 11.85
C ARG A 25 2.77 1.79 12.60
N ASP A 26 2.82 1.38 13.86
CA ASP A 26 4.01 1.45 14.72
C ASP A 26 4.92 0.23 14.56
N LEU A 27 4.37 -0.93 14.17
CA LEU A 27 5.14 -2.10 13.81
C LEU A 27 5.70 -1.93 12.40
N VAL A 28 7.03 -1.99 12.26
CA VAL A 28 7.72 -1.86 10.96
C VAL A 28 8.22 -3.21 10.50
N LEU A 29 7.72 -3.65 9.34
CA LEU A 29 8.16 -4.86 8.65
C LEU A 29 9.31 -4.52 7.71
N ARG A 30 10.42 -5.26 7.80
CA ARG A 30 11.52 -5.20 6.84
C ARG A 30 11.92 -6.59 6.39
N MET A 31 12.30 -6.68 5.11
CA MET A 31 12.84 -7.90 4.53
C MET A 31 14.12 -7.60 3.78
N TYR A 32 15.09 -8.51 3.88
CA TYR A 32 16.42 -8.39 3.30
C TYR A 32 16.75 -9.68 2.56
N TRP A 33 17.24 -9.56 1.34
CA TRP A 33 17.65 -10.70 0.53
C TRP A 33 19.17 -10.80 0.44
N ASP A 34 19.68 -12.02 0.52
CA ASP A 34 21.06 -12.42 0.21
C ASP A 34 22.18 -11.67 0.96
N GLY A 35 21.85 -11.00 2.06
CA GLY A 35 22.80 -10.30 2.90
C GLY A 35 22.92 -8.80 2.57
N GLU A 36 21.98 -8.26 1.81
CA GLU A 36 21.86 -6.79 1.61
C GLU A 36 21.80 -6.07 2.96
N GLU A 37 22.45 -4.89 3.03
CA GLU A 37 22.44 -4.04 4.22
C GLU A 37 21.16 -3.21 4.31
N ASN A 38 20.63 -2.81 3.14
CA ASN A 38 19.39 -2.04 3.05
C ASN A 38 18.21 -2.99 2.82
N PRO A 39 17.05 -2.69 3.41
CA PRO A 39 15.88 -3.54 3.21
C PRO A 39 15.33 -3.42 1.79
N SER A 40 15.00 -4.54 1.18
CA SER A 40 14.23 -4.62 -0.08
C SER A 40 12.73 -4.40 0.17
N VAL A 41 12.27 -4.62 1.39
CA VAL A 41 10.91 -4.32 1.84
C VAL A 41 10.99 -3.47 3.10
N GLU A 42 10.34 -2.29 3.10
CA GLU A 42 10.16 -1.47 4.29
C GLU A 42 8.79 -0.81 4.28
N ALA A 43 7.94 -1.22 5.22
CA ALA A 43 6.59 -0.67 5.37
C ALA A 43 6.07 -0.86 6.81
N PRO A 44 5.14 0.00 7.28
CA PRO A 44 4.32 -0.34 8.44
C PRO A 44 3.57 -1.66 8.18
N LEU A 45 3.47 -2.48 9.22
CA LEU A 45 2.89 -3.83 9.09
C LEU A 45 1.49 -3.80 8.46
N GLY A 46 0.63 -2.90 8.94
CA GLY A 46 -0.73 -2.79 8.41
C GLY A 46 -0.77 -2.40 6.96
N ASP A 47 0.04 -1.43 6.55
CA ASP A 47 0.09 -0.93 5.17
C ASP A 47 0.58 -2.00 4.19
N PHE A 48 1.56 -2.80 4.59
CA PHE A 48 2.02 -3.93 3.78
C PHE A 48 0.88 -4.94 3.49
N PHE A 49 -0.05 -5.08 4.41
CA PHE A 49 -1.25 -5.92 4.24
C PHE A 49 -2.50 -5.11 3.84
N CYS A 50 -2.34 -3.93 3.26
CA CYS A 50 -3.42 -3.07 2.79
C CYS A 50 -4.40 -2.58 3.89
N CYS A 51 -3.92 -2.47 5.13
CA CYS A 51 -4.64 -1.98 6.31
C CYS A 51 -4.03 -0.65 6.80
N GLY A 52 -4.03 0.37 5.95
CA GLY A 52 -3.22 1.59 6.09
C GLY A 52 -3.70 2.60 7.13
N PHE A 53 -4.81 2.37 7.84
CA PHE A 53 -5.31 3.29 8.86
C PHE A 53 -5.13 2.75 10.29
N GLY A 54 -4.20 1.80 10.47
CA GLY A 54 -4.01 1.13 11.75
C GLY A 54 -5.16 0.19 12.13
N LYS A 55 -6.09 -0.04 11.22
CA LYS A 55 -7.23 -0.93 11.39
C LYS A 55 -7.23 -2.02 10.33
N GLU A 56 -7.57 -3.22 10.77
CA GLU A 56 -7.83 -4.32 9.86
C GLU A 56 -9.12 -4.10 9.06
N CYS A 57 -9.13 -4.52 7.80
CA CYS A 57 -10.31 -4.63 6.96
C CYS A 57 -10.30 -5.99 6.26
N TYR A 58 -11.48 -6.49 5.91
CA TYR A 58 -11.59 -7.74 5.17
C TYR A 58 -11.08 -7.56 3.75
N ILE A 59 -10.12 -8.40 3.34
CA ILE A 59 -9.55 -8.39 1.98
C ILE A 59 -9.54 -9.82 1.46
N ASN A 60 -10.09 -10.01 0.27
CA ASN A 60 -10.07 -11.26 -0.46
C ASN A 60 -9.44 -11.02 -1.84
N SER A 61 -8.11 -11.10 -1.90
CA SER A 61 -7.38 -10.89 -3.16
C SER A 61 -6.35 -12.00 -3.41
N SER A 62 -5.76 -11.99 -4.61
CA SER A 62 -4.79 -13.02 -5.03
C SER A 62 -3.46 -12.95 -4.29
N LEU A 63 -3.00 -11.76 -3.89
CA LEU A 63 -1.69 -11.57 -3.25
C LEU A 63 -1.79 -11.31 -1.75
N ILE A 64 -2.78 -10.56 -1.31
CA ILE A 64 -3.00 -10.22 0.10
C ILE A 64 -4.42 -10.63 0.50
N THR A 65 -4.51 -11.37 1.59
CA THR A 65 -5.80 -11.73 2.19
C THR A 65 -5.79 -11.35 3.67
N VAL A 66 -6.81 -10.61 4.09
CA VAL A 66 -7.02 -10.28 5.50
C VAL A 66 -8.36 -10.83 5.93
N VAL A 67 -8.32 -11.76 6.86
CA VAL A 67 -9.52 -12.41 7.40
C VAL A 67 -9.92 -11.79 8.74
N PRO A 68 -11.19 -11.95 9.18
CA PRO A 68 -11.66 -11.40 10.45
C PRO A 68 -10.72 -11.69 11.62
N SER A 69 -10.61 -10.74 12.54
CA SER A 69 -9.72 -10.79 13.70
C SER A 69 -8.24 -10.77 13.36
N ARG A 70 -7.85 -10.07 12.30
CA ARG A 70 -6.46 -9.76 11.91
C ARG A 70 -5.60 -10.94 11.50
N GLY A 71 -6.15 -11.90 10.81
CA GLY A 71 -5.34 -12.88 10.09
C GLY A 71 -4.76 -12.24 8.82
N LEU A 72 -3.53 -11.75 8.88
CA LEU A 72 -2.84 -11.08 7.78
C LEU A 72 -2.09 -12.13 6.94
N ASN A 73 -2.42 -12.25 5.67
CA ASN A 73 -1.82 -13.26 4.78
C ASN A 73 -1.22 -12.60 3.54
N SER A 74 -0.02 -13.00 3.16
CA SER A 74 0.62 -12.65 1.90
C SER A 74 0.98 -13.92 1.14
N TYR A 75 0.56 -14.00 -0.13
CA TYR A 75 0.90 -15.04 -1.09
C TYR A 75 1.89 -14.53 -2.15
N ILE A 76 2.48 -13.36 -1.92
CA ILE A 76 3.54 -12.82 -2.77
C ILE A 76 4.74 -13.74 -2.68
N GLN A 77 5.22 -14.25 -3.82
CA GLN A 77 6.40 -15.09 -3.85
C GLN A 77 7.67 -14.27 -3.64
N MET A 78 8.54 -14.71 -2.75
CA MET A 78 9.76 -13.96 -2.41
C MET A 78 10.99 -14.85 -2.59
N PRO A 79 11.61 -14.82 -3.79
CA PRO A 79 12.83 -15.60 -4.07
C PRO A 79 14.04 -15.02 -3.32
N PHE A 80 14.97 -15.91 -2.94
CA PHE A 80 16.29 -15.56 -2.42
C PHE A 80 17.32 -16.62 -2.84
N LYS A 81 18.54 -16.22 -3.22
CA LYS A 81 19.59 -17.14 -3.70
C LYS A 81 20.46 -17.69 -2.58
N LYS A 82 20.60 -16.97 -1.48
CA LYS A 82 21.46 -17.34 -0.35
C LYS A 82 20.74 -17.34 0.98
N LYS A 83 20.05 -16.21 1.30
CA LYS A 83 19.49 -15.96 2.62
C LYS A 83 18.30 -15.01 2.53
N ALA A 84 17.25 -15.26 3.29
CA ALA A 84 16.17 -14.32 3.57
C ALA A 84 16.23 -13.93 5.06
N VAL A 85 16.06 -12.64 5.35
CA VAL A 85 15.90 -12.13 6.73
C VAL A 85 14.65 -11.28 6.77
N ILE A 86 13.73 -11.61 7.66
CA ILE A 86 12.52 -10.82 7.92
C ILE A 86 12.60 -10.32 9.35
N THR A 87 12.45 -9.03 9.55
CA THR A 87 12.43 -8.39 10.86
C THR A 87 11.13 -7.64 11.09
N LEU A 88 10.71 -7.59 12.34
CA LEU A 88 9.64 -6.73 12.80
C LEU A 88 10.16 -5.87 13.94
N GLU A 89 10.18 -4.56 13.73
CA GLU A 89 10.56 -3.60 14.75
C GLU A 89 9.30 -3.06 15.45
N ASN A 90 9.25 -3.14 16.77
CA ASN A 90 8.22 -2.51 17.56
C ASN A 90 8.64 -1.09 17.92
N GLN A 91 8.06 -0.09 17.24
CA GLN A 91 8.22 1.34 17.56
C GLN A 91 7.06 1.87 18.41
N HIS A 92 6.11 1.01 18.78
CA HIS A 92 5.02 1.37 19.68
C HIS A 92 5.54 1.68 21.09
N ALA A 93 4.86 2.58 21.82
CA ALA A 93 5.28 2.97 23.17
C ALA A 93 5.25 1.81 24.18
N ASN A 94 4.34 0.85 23.95
CA ASN A 94 4.12 -0.29 24.84
C ASN A 94 4.60 -1.61 24.20
N ALA A 95 4.86 -2.61 25.04
CA ALA A 95 5.07 -3.97 24.58
C ALA A 95 3.79 -4.52 23.91
N ILE A 96 3.96 -5.24 22.83
CA ILE A 96 2.86 -5.96 22.15
C ILE A 96 2.80 -7.35 22.78
N PRO A 97 1.72 -7.68 23.52
CA PRO A 97 1.69 -8.90 24.34
C PRO A 97 1.57 -10.18 23.53
N ALA A 98 1.06 -10.10 22.30
CA ALA A 98 0.86 -11.26 21.45
C ALA A 98 1.20 -10.94 19.99
N PHE A 99 2.15 -11.67 19.45
CA PHE A 99 2.54 -11.65 18.04
C PHE A 99 2.81 -13.08 17.58
N PHE A 100 2.11 -13.54 16.56
CA PHE A 100 2.27 -14.88 16.00
C PHE A 100 2.50 -14.80 14.50
N TYR A 101 3.32 -15.72 13.98
CA TYR A 101 3.59 -15.80 12.55
C TYR A 101 3.86 -17.23 12.10
N GLN A 102 3.58 -17.48 10.83
CA GLN A 102 4.01 -18.65 10.09
C GLN A 102 4.53 -18.23 8.73
N ILE A 103 5.64 -18.80 8.30
CA ILE A 103 6.25 -18.52 7.00
C ILE A 103 6.50 -19.86 6.30
N ASP A 104 5.84 -20.06 5.17
CA ASP A 104 5.97 -21.27 4.36
C ASP A 104 6.90 -20.98 3.18
N TYR A 105 7.95 -21.81 3.03
CA TYR A 105 8.94 -21.65 1.98
C TYR A 105 9.45 -23.00 1.49
N ASN A 106 9.94 -23.02 0.25
CA ASN A 106 10.64 -24.16 -0.31
C ASN A 106 12.12 -23.82 -0.54
N LEU A 107 12.98 -24.80 -0.30
CA LEU A 107 14.39 -24.73 -0.70
C LEU A 107 14.58 -25.43 -2.04
N TYR A 108 15.43 -24.88 -2.88
CA TYR A 108 15.75 -25.38 -4.21
C TYR A 108 17.23 -25.66 -4.34
N ASN A 109 17.62 -26.48 -5.29
CA ASN A 109 19.04 -26.74 -5.59
C ASN A 109 19.69 -25.52 -6.25
N TYR A 110 18.93 -24.78 -7.03
CA TYR A 110 19.34 -23.51 -7.66
C TYR A 110 18.09 -22.66 -8.02
N LEU A 111 18.31 -21.37 -8.19
CA LEU A 111 17.39 -20.46 -8.87
C LEU A 111 18.08 -19.89 -10.11
N PRO A 112 17.34 -19.55 -11.18
CA PRO A 112 17.89 -18.91 -12.37
C PRO A 112 18.70 -17.65 -12.04
N GLU A 113 19.72 -17.36 -12.85
CA GLU A 113 20.55 -16.15 -12.67
C GLU A 113 19.69 -14.88 -12.77
N GLU A 114 18.73 -14.90 -13.68
CA GLU A 114 17.79 -13.79 -13.94
C GLU A 114 16.68 -13.66 -12.88
N THR A 115 16.75 -14.39 -11.78
CA THR A 115 15.74 -14.29 -10.70
C THR A 115 15.70 -12.88 -10.15
N GLU A 116 14.53 -12.26 -10.21
CA GLU A 116 14.22 -10.97 -9.60
C GLU A 116 13.80 -11.16 -8.14
N TYR A 117 14.08 -10.15 -7.33
CA TYR A 117 13.76 -10.16 -5.90
C TYR A 117 12.57 -9.28 -5.63
N PHE A 118 11.77 -9.65 -4.66
CA PHE A 118 10.60 -8.88 -4.25
C PHE A 118 10.98 -7.64 -3.46
N HIS A 119 10.33 -6.52 -3.79
CA HIS A 119 10.50 -5.23 -3.14
C HIS A 119 9.14 -4.63 -2.76
N ALA A 120 9.11 -3.87 -1.65
CA ALA A 120 7.98 -3.03 -1.31
C ALA A 120 8.43 -1.81 -0.51
N SER A 121 7.91 -0.64 -0.86
CA SER A 121 8.26 0.62 -0.22
C SER A 121 7.02 1.43 0.11
N TRP A 122 6.99 1.96 1.33
CA TRP A 122 5.92 2.81 1.83
C TRP A 122 6.28 4.29 1.75
N ARG A 123 5.31 5.12 1.38
CA ARG A 123 5.43 6.58 1.34
C ARG A 123 4.18 7.25 1.91
N ARG A 124 4.31 8.51 2.34
CA ARG A 124 3.19 9.36 2.75
C ARG A 124 3.49 10.84 2.54
N GLU A 125 2.46 11.55 2.13
CA GLU A 125 2.35 12.99 2.23
C GLU A 125 1.08 13.30 3.03
N ALA A 126 1.24 13.79 4.27
CA ALA A 126 0.11 14.12 5.14
C ALA A 126 -0.70 15.33 4.61
N LEU A 127 -0.13 16.07 3.68
CA LEU A 127 -0.78 17.06 2.83
C LEU A 127 -0.01 17.08 1.50
N THR A 128 -0.65 16.59 0.44
CA THR A 128 -0.05 16.59 -0.90
C THR A 128 0.22 18.01 -1.39
N GLU A 129 1.22 18.19 -2.24
CA GLU A 129 1.56 19.51 -2.78
C GLU A 129 0.62 19.88 -3.93
N LEU A 130 0.04 21.08 -3.86
CA LEU A 130 -0.92 21.57 -4.87
C LEU A 130 -0.27 21.66 -6.25
N GLY A 131 -0.93 21.09 -7.26
CA GLY A 131 -0.44 21.08 -8.64
C GLY A 131 0.70 20.09 -8.91
N LYS A 132 1.00 19.20 -7.96
CA LYS A 132 1.97 18.12 -8.14
C LYS A 132 1.35 16.76 -7.93
N ASP A 133 1.83 15.79 -8.68
CA ASP A 133 1.48 14.39 -8.46
C ASP A 133 2.05 13.89 -7.13
N TYR A 134 1.28 13.10 -6.41
CA TYR A 134 1.81 12.30 -5.29
C TYR A 134 2.68 11.16 -5.85
N VAL A 135 3.85 10.99 -5.27
CA VAL A 135 4.80 9.96 -5.69
C VAL A 135 4.52 8.65 -4.95
N ILE A 136 4.09 7.61 -5.66
CA ILE A 136 3.89 6.25 -5.13
C ILE A 136 5.23 5.53 -5.04
N ALA A 137 6.04 5.58 -6.11
CA ALA A 137 7.38 5.02 -6.17
C ALA A 137 8.29 5.91 -7.02
N ASP A 138 9.55 6.05 -6.61
CA ASP A 138 10.57 6.78 -7.36
C ASP A 138 11.96 6.23 -7.01
N GLY A 139 12.91 6.41 -7.94
CA GLY A 139 14.29 5.97 -7.75
C GLY A 139 14.48 4.46 -7.89
N ILE A 140 13.51 3.73 -8.42
CA ILE A 140 13.68 2.33 -8.81
C ILE A 140 14.61 2.32 -10.03
N LYS A 141 15.77 1.69 -9.92
CA LYS A 141 16.79 1.57 -10.97
C LYS A 141 17.14 0.10 -11.20
N GLY A 142 17.38 -0.26 -12.46
CA GLY A 142 17.61 -1.62 -12.92
C GLY A 142 16.37 -2.20 -13.60
N SER A 143 16.41 -3.47 -13.98
CA SER A 143 15.29 -4.14 -14.68
C SER A 143 14.39 -4.90 -13.71
N GLY A 144 13.09 -4.92 -14.05
CA GLY A 144 12.11 -5.60 -13.23
C GLY A 144 10.67 -5.42 -13.71
N HIS A 145 9.71 -5.69 -12.83
CA HIS A 145 8.31 -5.45 -13.12
C HIS A 145 7.52 -5.07 -11.87
N TYR A 146 6.64 -4.09 -12.04
CA TYR A 146 5.72 -3.61 -11.02
C TYR A 146 4.49 -4.50 -10.94
N ILE A 147 4.14 -4.91 -9.71
CA ILE A 147 3.05 -5.87 -9.48
C ILE A 147 1.89 -5.31 -8.67
N GLY A 148 2.01 -4.12 -8.08
CA GLY A 148 0.87 -3.60 -7.35
C GLY A 148 1.07 -2.31 -6.60
N THR A 149 -0.07 -1.73 -6.26
CA THR A 149 -0.22 -0.50 -5.48
C THR A 149 -1.25 -0.71 -4.39
N TYR A 150 -0.95 -0.27 -3.17
CA TYR A 150 -1.92 0.04 -2.14
C TYR A 150 -1.94 1.55 -1.89
N ILE A 151 -3.12 2.16 -1.78
CA ILE A 151 -3.29 3.57 -1.38
C ILE A 151 -4.23 3.66 -0.20
N ALA A 152 -3.85 4.43 0.80
CA ALA A 152 -4.70 4.91 1.87
C ALA A 152 -4.87 6.43 1.72
N LEU A 153 -6.10 6.86 1.43
CA LEU A 153 -6.49 8.24 1.14
C LEU A 153 -7.41 8.78 2.24
N SER A 154 -7.03 9.89 2.86
CA SER A 154 -7.93 10.71 3.67
C SER A 154 -8.24 11.99 2.92
N THR A 155 -9.49 12.16 2.49
CA THR A 155 -9.91 13.32 1.70
C THR A 155 -10.12 14.53 2.61
N LEU A 156 -9.35 15.59 2.39
CA LEU A 156 -9.37 16.82 3.19
C LEU A 156 -10.24 17.92 2.60
N GLN A 157 -10.61 17.77 1.33
CA GLN A 157 -11.40 18.75 0.61
C GLN A 157 -12.74 18.16 0.16
N ARG A 158 -13.75 19.04 -0.01
CA ARG A 158 -15.06 18.67 -0.55
C ARG A 158 -14.97 18.19 -1.99
N TYR A 159 -16.05 17.59 -2.45
CA TYR A 159 -16.32 17.14 -3.80
C TYR A 159 -15.59 15.84 -4.17
N TRP A 160 -15.81 15.42 -5.40
CA TRP A 160 -15.25 14.19 -5.94
C TRP A 160 -13.71 14.25 -6.01
N TRP A 161 -13.06 13.16 -5.71
CA TRP A 161 -11.62 13.08 -5.47
C TRP A 161 -10.87 12.14 -6.42
N GLY A 162 -11.56 11.34 -7.23
CA GLY A 162 -11.01 10.17 -7.93
C GLY A 162 -10.60 10.39 -9.39
N GLU A 163 -10.40 11.65 -9.85
CA GLU A 163 -10.06 11.96 -11.25
C GLU A 163 -8.55 11.92 -11.54
N GLY A 164 -7.71 11.87 -10.51
CA GLY A 164 -6.26 11.91 -10.71
C GLY A 164 -5.71 10.63 -11.33
N GLU A 165 -5.00 10.76 -12.43
CA GLU A 165 -4.43 9.67 -13.21
C GLU A 165 -3.28 9.00 -12.47
N VAL A 166 -3.23 7.67 -12.46
CA VAL A 166 -2.04 6.90 -12.08
C VAL A 166 -1.13 6.81 -13.31
N LYS A 167 0.13 7.20 -13.14
CA LYS A 167 1.11 7.35 -14.22
C LYS A 167 2.34 6.48 -13.96
N PHE A 168 2.83 5.82 -15.00
CA PHE A 168 4.07 5.05 -14.96
C PHE A 168 5.06 5.67 -15.95
N TYR A 169 6.15 6.21 -15.38
CA TYR A 169 7.30 6.72 -16.13
C TYR A 169 8.33 5.60 -16.21
N ILE A 170 8.64 5.16 -17.41
CA ILE A 170 9.43 3.96 -17.69
C ILE A 170 10.64 4.36 -18.53
N ASP A 171 11.83 3.87 -18.15
CA ASP A 171 13.04 3.84 -18.95
C ASP A 171 13.39 5.19 -19.63
N GLY A 172 13.59 6.22 -18.80
CA GLY A 172 13.99 7.55 -19.27
C GLY A 172 12.83 8.50 -19.57
N ASP A 173 11.60 8.11 -19.28
CA ASP A 173 10.47 9.05 -19.34
C ASP A 173 10.66 10.21 -18.37
N GLU A 174 10.58 11.45 -18.88
CA GLU A 174 10.73 12.67 -18.06
C GLU A 174 9.40 13.44 -17.95
N GLN A 175 8.93 13.98 -19.08
CA GLN A 175 7.77 14.86 -19.12
C GLN A 175 6.45 14.09 -19.27
N TYR A 176 6.46 13.03 -20.04
CA TYR A 176 5.27 12.24 -20.34
C TYR A 176 5.48 10.78 -19.93
N PRO A 177 4.51 10.18 -19.22
CA PRO A 177 4.61 8.78 -18.82
C PRO A 177 4.31 7.86 -20.01
N THR A 178 4.96 6.70 -20.06
CA THR A 178 4.61 5.63 -21.00
C THR A 178 3.19 5.12 -20.79
N ILE A 179 2.75 5.02 -19.52
CA ILE A 179 1.38 4.64 -19.18
C ILE A 179 0.74 5.78 -18.40
N CYS A 180 -0.39 6.27 -18.91
CA CYS A 180 -1.22 7.27 -18.24
C CYS A 180 -2.64 6.74 -18.12
N GLY A 181 -3.14 6.66 -16.90
CA GLY A 181 -4.52 6.26 -16.60
C GLY A 181 -5.54 7.34 -16.94
N THR A 182 -6.79 7.11 -16.62
CA THR A 182 -7.90 8.06 -16.80
C THR A 182 -8.40 8.62 -15.47
N GLY A 183 -8.10 7.97 -14.35
CA GLY A 183 -8.43 8.41 -12.99
C GLY A 183 -8.05 7.38 -11.94
N MET A 184 -7.96 7.80 -10.69
CA MET A 184 -7.72 6.89 -9.57
C MET A 184 -8.89 5.92 -9.39
N GLU A 185 -10.13 6.37 -9.62
CA GLU A 185 -11.31 5.52 -9.63
C GLU A 185 -11.15 4.36 -10.61
N ASP A 186 -10.79 4.66 -11.86
CA ASP A 186 -10.64 3.68 -12.94
C ASP A 186 -9.46 2.73 -12.67
N TYR A 187 -8.39 3.26 -12.11
CA TYR A 187 -7.21 2.46 -11.76
C TYR A 187 -7.55 1.36 -10.77
N PHE A 188 -8.41 1.64 -9.79
CA PHE A 188 -8.89 0.65 -8.84
C PHE A 188 -10.15 -0.10 -9.29
N GLY A 189 -10.53 0.03 -10.59
CA GLY A 189 -11.61 -0.72 -11.24
C GLY A 189 -13.00 -0.22 -10.91
N GLY A 190 -13.13 1.00 -10.39
CA GLY A 190 -14.40 1.65 -10.14
C GLY A 190 -14.96 2.35 -11.38
N SER A 191 -16.15 2.84 -11.22
CA SER A 191 -16.83 3.74 -12.15
C SER A 191 -17.95 4.48 -11.41
N TRP A 192 -18.20 5.73 -11.79
CA TRP A 192 -19.33 6.50 -11.26
C TRP A 192 -19.33 6.58 -9.72
N SER A 193 -18.19 6.97 -9.15
CA SER A 193 -17.97 7.23 -7.70
C SER A 193 -18.07 6.01 -6.77
N PHE A 194 -17.86 4.78 -7.25
CA PHE A 194 -18.00 3.56 -6.44
C PHE A 194 -19.34 3.42 -5.72
N ALA A 195 -20.42 4.03 -6.24
CA ALA A 195 -21.63 4.24 -5.47
C ALA A 195 -22.84 3.52 -6.04
N LYS A 196 -23.74 3.16 -5.12
CA LYS A 196 -25.14 2.85 -5.44
C LYS A 196 -26.01 4.11 -5.28
N HIS A 197 -27.01 4.21 -6.12
CA HIS A 197 -28.07 5.21 -6.00
C HIS A 197 -29.35 4.54 -5.55
N GLU A 198 -29.69 4.68 -4.28
CA GLU A 198 -30.89 4.08 -3.69
C GLU A 198 -31.70 5.14 -2.94
N ASN A 199 -33.01 5.22 -3.20
CA ASN A 199 -33.95 6.15 -2.53
C ASN A 199 -33.48 7.61 -2.53
N GLY A 200 -32.87 8.06 -3.65
CA GLY A 200 -32.35 9.42 -3.79
C GLY A 200 -31.05 9.71 -3.01
N LYS A 201 -30.43 8.69 -2.45
CA LYS A 201 -29.13 8.78 -1.77
C LYS A 201 -28.05 8.10 -2.60
N THR A 202 -26.86 8.69 -2.59
CA THR A 202 -25.64 8.10 -3.11
C THR A 202 -24.92 7.42 -1.94
N ILE A 203 -24.70 6.10 -2.04
CA ILE A 203 -24.07 5.29 -0.99
C ILE A 203 -22.82 4.64 -1.58
N GLU A 204 -21.66 5.10 -1.13
CA GLU A 204 -20.35 4.55 -1.52
C GLU A 204 -20.23 3.08 -1.05
N GLN A 205 -19.71 2.21 -1.92
CA GLN A 205 -19.64 0.76 -1.70
C GLN A 205 -18.20 0.29 -1.64
N THR A 206 -17.89 -0.53 -0.66
CA THR A 206 -16.62 -1.27 -0.61
C THR A 206 -16.73 -2.61 -1.35
N TYR A 207 -15.61 -3.08 -1.88
CA TYR A 207 -15.50 -4.38 -2.54
C TYR A 207 -14.10 -4.93 -2.45
N THR A 208 -13.97 -6.25 -2.62
CA THR A 208 -12.70 -6.95 -2.79
C THR A 208 -12.82 -7.95 -3.92
N THR A 209 -11.82 -7.97 -4.81
CA THR A 209 -11.72 -8.91 -5.93
C THR A 209 -10.30 -9.44 -6.03
N PRO A 210 -10.02 -10.48 -6.84
CA PRO A 210 -8.68 -11.04 -6.91
C PRO A 210 -7.57 -10.06 -7.25
N PHE A 211 -7.80 -9.03 -8.08
CA PHE A 211 -6.74 -8.17 -8.60
C PHE A 211 -6.89 -6.69 -8.25
N LEU A 212 -8.04 -6.26 -7.77
CA LEU A 212 -8.28 -4.88 -7.36
C LEU A 212 -9.38 -4.80 -6.30
N GLY A 213 -9.41 -3.72 -5.55
CA GLY A 213 -10.43 -3.57 -4.53
C GLY A 213 -10.41 -2.23 -3.80
N TYR A 214 -11.53 -1.97 -3.16
CA TYR A 214 -11.79 -0.88 -2.24
C TYR A 214 -12.29 -1.47 -0.91
N PRO A 215 -11.40 -2.09 -0.10
CA PRO A 215 -11.80 -2.85 1.09
C PRO A 215 -12.20 -1.99 2.28
N TYR A 216 -11.74 -0.73 2.35
CA TYR A 216 -11.94 0.10 3.54
C TYR A 216 -12.53 1.45 3.19
N TYR A 217 -13.65 1.77 3.83
CA TYR A 217 -14.25 3.10 3.84
C TYR A 217 -14.72 3.43 5.26
N SER A 218 -14.25 4.53 5.80
CA SER A 218 -14.70 5.07 7.09
C SER A 218 -15.57 6.28 6.86
N ARG A 219 -16.81 6.21 7.33
CA ARG A 219 -17.77 7.33 7.35
C ARG A 219 -17.82 7.96 8.73
N HIS A 220 -18.37 9.15 8.78
CA HIS A 220 -18.76 9.84 10.00
C HIS A 220 -19.61 8.95 10.94
N ASP A 221 -20.62 8.28 10.39
CA ASP A 221 -21.60 7.47 11.14
C ASP A 221 -20.99 6.21 11.74
N ASP A 222 -19.91 5.69 11.14
CA ASP A 222 -19.22 4.46 11.58
C ASP A 222 -18.24 4.73 12.75
N LEU A 223 -18.04 6.00 13.10
CA LEU A 223 -17.00 6.46 14.02
C LEU A 223 -17.50 6.73 15.44
N VAL A 224 -18.81 6.73 15.64
CA VAL A 224 -19.51 7.20 16.85
C VAL A 224 -19.07 6.53 18.17
N ASN A 225 -18.34 5.41 18.13
CA ASN A 225 -17.85 4.73 19.33
C ASN A 225 -16.36 4.45 19.32
N ASN A 226 -15.59 5.15 18.49
CA ASN A 226 -14.17 4.91 18.37
C ASN A 226 -13.40 6.06 19.01
N LEU A 227 -12.62 5.77 20.05
CA LEU A 227 -11.78 6.75 20.77
C LEU A 227 -10.79 7.51 19.86
N TYR A 228 -10.52 6.98 18.69
CA TYR A 228 -9.47 7.45 17.78
C TYR A 228 -9.98 8.12 16.52
N HIS A 229 -11.28 7.98 16.25
CA HIS A 229 -11.98 8.68 15.18
C HIS A 229 -13.20 9.32 15.82
N ASN A 230 -13.24 10.59 15.78
CA ASN A 230 -14.40 11.39 16.19
C ASN A 230 -15.09 11.93 14.94
N ASP A 231 -16.16 12.66 15.14
CA ASP A 231 -16.98 13.24 14.07
C ASP A 231 -16.19 14.22 13.16
N ASP A 232 -15.00 14.66 13.58
CA ASP A 232 -14.16 15.60 12.85
C ASP A 232 -13.14 14.91 11.93
N CYS A 233 -13.03 13.59 11.97
CA CYS A 233 -12.12 12.86 11.09
C CYS A 233 -12.55 12.96 9.63
N PRO A 234 -11.60 13.20 8.70
CA PRO A 234 -11.90 13.17 7.28
C PRO A 234 -12.28 11.75 6.83
N PRO A 235 -13.08 11.61 5.77
CA PRO A 235 -13.36 10.31 5.18
C PRO A 235 -12.08 9.60 4.76
N MET A 236 -11.93 8.34 5.15
CA MET A 236 -10.75 7.49 4.89
C MET A 236 -11.11 6.36 3.94
N ARG A 237 -10.25 6.10 2.97
CA ARG A 237 -10.46 5.11 1.92
C ARG A 237 -9.18 4.32 1.67
N GLY A 238 -9.28 3.00 1.63
CA GLY A 238 -8.17 2.11 1.29
C GLY A 238 -8.43 1.38 -0.02
N PHE A 239 -7.45 1.36 -0.92
CA PHE A 239 -7.55 0.75 -2.24
C PHE A 239 -6.34 -0.11 -2.53
N TYR A 240 -6.53 -1.24 -3.26
CA TYR A 240 -5.42 -2.01 -3.81
C TYR A 240 -5.65 -2.35 -5.28
N ARG A 241 -4.55 -2.47 -6.03
CA ARG A 241 -4.51 -3.06 -7.36
C ARG A 241 -3.27 -3.93 -7.51
N TRP A 242 -3.48 -5.13 -8.04
CA TRP A 242 -2.44 -6.11 -8.36
C TRP A 242 -2.30 -6.28 -9.87
N HIS A 243 -1.14 -5.96 -10.39
CA HIS A 243 -0.75 -6.14 -11.79
C HIS A 243 -0.15 -7.54 -12.03
N VAL A 244 -0.86 -8.58 -11.58
CA VAL A 244 -0.38 -9.98 -11.73
C VAL A 244 -0.61 -10.48 -13.14
N MET A 245 -1.74 -10.07 -13.75
CA MET A 245 -2.09 -10.45 -15.12
C MET A 245 -1.64 -9.41 -16.16
N ASP A 246 -1.29 -8.21 -15.71
CA ASP A 246 -0.88 -7.05 -16.50
C ASP A 246 0.35 -6.37 -15.88
N PRO A 247 1.47 -7.10 -15.61
CA PRO A 247 2.65 -6.51 -14.98
C PRO A 247 3.24 -5.39 -15.83
N VAL A 248 3.73 -4.34 -15.15
CA VAL A 248 4.38 -3.22 -15.83
C VAL A 248 5.88 -3.42 -15.80
N PHE A 249 6.45 -3.80 -16.94
CA PHE A 249 7.88 -4.06 -17.08
C PHE A 249 8.68 -2.78 -17.28
N PHE A 250 9.92 -2.79 -16.80
CA PHE A 250 10.92 -1.75 -17.02
C PHE A 250 12.31 -2.39 -17.14
N ASP A 251 13.17 -1.80 -17.95
CA ASP A 251 14.52 -2.30 -18.22
C ASP A 251 15.62 -1.50 -17.50
N GLU A 252 15.38 -0.19 -17.25
CA GLU A 252 16.36 0.72 -16.67
C GLU A 252 15.86 1.40 -15.41
N GLU A 253 14.61 1.90 -15.41
CA GLU A 253 14.05 2.62 -14.28
C GLU A 253 12.52 2.68 -14.29
N LEU A 254 11.95 2.88 -13.10
CA LEU A 254 10.52 3.08 -12.93
C LEU A 254 10.25 4.18 -11.89
N LYS A 255 9.30 5.07 -12.24
CA LYS A 255 8.63 5.99 -11.33
C LYS A 255 7.12 5.86 -11.48
N VAL A 256 6.40 5.83 -10.37
CA VAL A 256 4.93 5.74 -10.33
C VAL A 256 4.37 6.91 -9.54
N THR A 257 3.39 7.62 -10.12
CA THR A 257 2.75 8.76 -9.48
C THR A 257 1.23 8.67 -9.58
N VAL A 258 0.51 9.46 -8.77
CA VAL A 258 -0.91 9.71 -8.94
C VAL A 258 -1.20 11.20 -8.85
N GLN A 259 -1.87 11.72 -9.86
CA GLN A 259 -2.27 13.12 -9.93
C GLN A 259 -3.32 13.44 -8.86
N GLN A 260 -3.29 14.67 -8.35
CA GLN A 260 -4.18 15.11 -7.28
C GLN A 260 -5.22 16.08 -7.83
N ILE A 261 -6.24 15.56 -8.53
CA ILE A 261 -7.37 16.34 -9.04
C ILE A 261 -8.71 15.72 -8.69
N GLY A 262 -9.72 16.55 -8.68
CA GLY A 262 -11.12 16.19 -8.43
C GLY A 262 -12.10 17.00 -9.26
N VAL A 263 -13.39 16.73 -9.08
CA VAL A 263 -14.49 17.46 -9.75
C VAL A 263 -15.36 18.16 -8.73
N GLY A 264 -15.55 19.47 -8.93
CA GLY A 264 -16.46 20.30 -8.17
C GLY A 264 -17.50 20.97 -9.06
N HIS A 265 -18.25 21.91 -8.51
CA HIS A 265 -19.31 22.63 -9.26
C HIS A 265 -18.81 23.40 -10.50
N LYS A 266 -17.52 23.75 -10.54
CA LYS A 266 -16.92 24.49 -11.65
C LYS A 266 -16.09 23.62 -12.59
N GLY A 267 -16.15 22.29 -12.46
CA GLY A 267 -15.36 21.33 -13.21
C GLY A 267 -14.18 20.80 -12.42
N LEU A 268 -13.11 20.41 -13.12
CA LEU A 268 -11.88 19.90 -12.53
C LEU A 268 -11.18 20.95 -11.66
N PHE A 269 -10.55 20.50 -10.57
CA PHE A 269 -9.73 21.35 -9.70
C PHE A 269 -8.61 20.55 -9.05
N GLU A 270 -7.50 21.23 -8.79
CA GLU A 270 -6.36 20.67 -8.04
C GLU A 270 -6.72 20.43 -6.58
N ARG A 271 -6.30 19.28 -6.06
CA ARG A 271 -6.59 18.84 -4.69
C ARG A 271 -5.35 18.76 -3.83
N GLN A 272 -5.58 18.84 -2.53
CA GLN A 272 -4.61 18.48 -1.51
C GLN A 272 -5.30 17.54 -0.51
N ASP A 273 -4.75 16.35 -0.37
CA ASP A 273 -5.29 15.32 0.52
C ASP A 273 -4.14 14.65 1.30
N ASP A 274 -4.46 13.81 2.28
CA ASP A 274 -3.50 12.99 2.99
C ASP A 274 -3.44 11.62 2.31
N LEU A 275 -2.31 11.32 1.69
CA LEU A 275 -2.08 10.04 1.02
C LEU A 275 -0.92 9.29 1.64
N SER A 276 -1.11 7.98 1.80
CA SER A 276 -0.02 7.04 1.96
C SER A 276 -0.18 5.86 1.01
N SER A 277 0.92 5.24 0.64
CA SER A 277 0.90 4.14 -0.33
C SER A 277 1.98 3.11 -0.04
N VAL A 278 1.77 1.89 -0.55
CA VAL A 278 2.81 0.88 -0.72
C VAL A 278 2.89 0.53 -2.19
N ALA A 279 4.09 0.62 -2.74
CA ALA A 279 4.43 0.09 -4.05
C ALA A 279 5.00 -1.32 -3.89
N TYR A 280 4.63 -2.23 -4.79
CA TYR A 280 5.11 -3.62 -4.80
C TYR A 280 5.66 -3.95 -6.18
N TRP A 281 6.92 -4.48 -6.23
CA TRP A 281 7.56 -4.82 -7.50
C TRP A 281 8.60 -5.91 -7.33
N TYR A 282 9.06 -6.44 -8.43
CA TYR A 282 10.25 -7.27 -8.51
C TYR A 282 11.32 -6.57 -9.33
N GLN A 283 12.58 -6.71 -8.92
CA GLN A 283 13.73 -6.25 -9.70
C GLN A 283 14.96 -7.10 -9.44
N LYS A 284 15.93 -6.97 -10.33
CA LYS A 284 17.27 -7.52 -10.12
C LYS A 284 18.03 -6.67 -9.10
N GLU A 285 18.82 -7.31 -8.27
CA GLU A 285 19.73 -6.61 -7.35
C GLU A 285 21.03 -6.16 -8.09
N PRO A 286 21.68 -5.08 -7.64
CA PRO A 286 21.38 -4.29 -6.44
C PRO A 286 20.28 -3.23 -6.65
N HIS A 287 19.53 -2.94 -5.58
CA HIS A 287 18.54 -1.85 -5.59
C HIS A 287 19.09 -0.56 -4.97
N ASN A 288 18.46 0.57 -5.28
CA ASN A 288 18.73 1.84 -4.62
C ASN A 288 18.13 1.86 -3.21
N VAL A 289 18.81 2.57 -2.31
CA VAL A 289 18.31 2.77 -0.93
C VAL A 289 17.01 3.55 -0.96
N PHE A 290 15.98 3.04 -0.30
CA PHE A 290 14.71 3.73 -0.15
C PHE A 290 14.81 4.97 0.74
N SER A 291 13.89 5.90 0.54
CA SER A 291 13.69 7.00 1.50
C SER A 291 13.35 6.41 2.87
N LYS A 292 14.00 6.90 3.92
CA LYS A 292 13.72 6.43 5.29
C LYS A 292 12.26 6.66 5.65
N LEU A 293 11.69 5.70 6.36
CA LEU A 293 10.37 5.89 6.98
C LEU A 293 10.41 7.12 7.90
N PRO A 294 9.38 7.97 7.88
CA PRO A 294 9.27 9.06 8.83
C PRO A 294 9.06 8.53 10.25
N GLU A 295 9.29 9.40 11.23
CA GLU A 295 8.99 9.13 12.64
C GLU A 295 7.56 8.61 12.80
N LYS A 296 7.31 7.76 13.79
CA LYS A 296 6.07 7.01 13.94
C LYS A 296 4.82 7.91 13.96
N GLU A 297 4.89 9.06 14.66
CA GLU A 297 3.78 10.01 14.76
C GLU A 297 3.38 10.60 13.41
N LYS A 298 4.35 10.73 12.49
CA LYS A 298 4.10 11.19 11.12
C LYS A 298 3.49 10.11 10.22
N ARG A 299 3.46 8.87 10.69
CA ARG A 299 2.80 7.76 9.99
C ARG A 299 1.34 7.59 10.42
N TRP A 300 0.96 8.07 11.60
CA TRP A 300 -0.40 7.90 12.10
C TRP A 300 -1.42 8.58 11.19
N PRO A 301 -2.55 7.92 10.90
CA PRO A 301 -3.63 8.54 10.15
C PRO A 301 -4.19 9.74 10.91
N ARG A 302 -4.91 10.59 10.21
CA ARG A 302 -5.56 11.76 10.82
C ARG A 302 -6.76 11.35 11.67
#